data_b1473d9645d7efcc6a797173ccea0d5e
#
_entry.id   b1473d9645d7efcc6a797173ccea0d5e
#
_cell.length_a   1.000
_cell.length_b   1.000
_cell.length_c   1.000
_cell.angle_alpha   90.00
_cell.angle_beta   90.00
_cell.angle_gamma   90.00
#
_symmetry.space_group_name_H-M   'P 1'
#
loop_
_entity.id
_entity.type
_entity.pdbx_description
1 polymer ?
#
loop_
_entity_poly.entity_id
_entity_poly.type
_entity_poly.pdbx_seq_one_letter_code
_entity_poly.pdbx_strand_id
1 'polypeptide(L)'
;MARHGRIPTFDVWRIGVFVLMAAVFLAALAAAMSPPPREMDAASLPRDTSVRQLGGSFVHQFAGKYDETNWLKSDFYYPNSDHPAWKAGLVHFKRDRLELEVRRQKTAYKAIAGGELQRRGFYHFGRYEVVMQAAPGSGTVSAMFTHTHKQFGDPHDEIDIEFLGKDLTRMHANYFTDGKQHGSIYIPLGFDASKQIHLYAFEWDPDEIRWYVDDRLVHTARPSDFPIPQAPGRLMLHLWSGGRDQVSWAGEPT
;
A
#
# COMPACT_ATOMS: atom_id res chain seq x y z
N MET A 1 68.94 11.94 26.44
CA MET A 1 67.64 11.92 27.12
C MET A 1 66.68 12.81 26.36
N ALA A 2 65.83 12.20 25.54
CA ALA A 2 64.86 12.89 24.71
C ALA A 2 63.48 12.73 25.36
N ARG A 3 62.82 13.84 25.68
CA ARG A 3 61.46 13.86 26.21
C ARG A 3 60.49 13.86 24.99
N HIS A 4 59.69 12.81 24.87
CA HIS A 4 58.61 12.75 23.95
C HIS A 4 57.43 13.56 24.47
N GLY A 5 57.07 14.63 23.74
CA GLY A 5 55.83 15.36 23.96
C GLY A 5 54.64 14.58 23.43
N ARG A 6 53.63 14.35 24.27
CA ARG A 6 52.36 13.78 23.90
C ARG A 6 51.52 14.85 23.17
N ILE A 7 51.08 14.52 21.97
CA ILE A 7 50.06 15.29 21.23
C ILE A 7 48.70 15.02 21.88
N PRO A 8 47.88 16.04 22.20
CA PRO A 8 46.55 15.78 22.73
C PRO A 8 45.64 15.25 21.60
N THR A 9 45.07 14.08 21.82
CA THR A 9 44.01 13.52 21.01
C THR A 9 42.75 14.32 21.21
N PHE A 10 42.30 15.05 20.18
CA PHE A 10 41.00 15.69 20.17
C PHE A 10 39.91 14.63 20.05
N ASP A 11 39.00 14.60 21.00
CA ASP A 11 37.85 13.70 21.06
C ASP A 11 36.87 14.02 19.91
N VAL A 12 36.97 13.25 18.85
CA VAL A 12 36.10 13.36 17.63
C VAL A 12 34.63 13.05 17.95
N TRP A 13 34.34 12.49 19.11
CA TRP A 13 32.99 12.12 19.55
C TRP A 13 32.08 13.29 19.93
N ARG A 14 32.62 14.44 20.28
CA ARG A 14 31.79 15.60 20.68
C ARG A 14 31.19 16.35 19.50
N ILE A 15 31.77 16.32 18.33
CA ILE A 15 31.26 17.02 17.14
C ILE A 15 30.14 16.22 16.48
N GLY A 16 30.19 14.88 16.51
CA GLY A 16 29.16 14.01 15.96
C GLY A 16 27.79 14.09 16.68
N VAL A 17 27.81 14.29 18.00
CA VAL A 17 26.58 14.37 18.79
C VAL A 17 25.80 15.67 18.54
N PHE A 18 26.52 16.80 18.34
CA PHE A 18 25.86 18.09 18.05
C PHE A 18 25.27 18.15 16.63
N VAL A 19 25.93 17.55 15.62
CA VAL A 19 25.41 17.49 14.25
C VAL A 19 24.20 16.55 14.17
N LEU A 20 24.22 15.43 14.91
CA LEU A 20 23.09 14.47 14.95
C LEU A 20 21.87 15.07 15.67
N MET A 21 22.09 15.81 16.76
CA MET A 21 21.01 16.51 17.48
C MET A 21 20.39 17.63 16.64
N ALA A 22 21.18 18.41 15.90
CA ALA A 22 20.67 19.45 15.00
C ALA A 22 19.89 18.85 13.81
N ALA A 23 20.35 17.74 13.25
CA ALA A 23 19.65 17.04 12.15
C ALA A 23 18.34 16.42 12.62
N VAL A 24 18.29 15.84 13.83
CA VAL A 24 17.05 15.30 14.42
C VAL A 24 16.07 16.42 14.76
N PHE A 25 16.54 17.56 15.26
CA PHE A 25 15.69 18.72 15.55
C PHE A 25 15.12 19.36 14.27
N LEU A 26 15.92 19.50 13.21
CA LEU A 26 15.47 20.02 11.92
C LEU A 26 14.50 19.05 11.23
N ALA A 27 14.73 17.73 11.32
CA ALA A 27 13.80 16.74 10.77
C ALA A 27 12.47 16.72 11.57
N ALA A 28 12.51 16.87 12.89
CA ALA A 28 11.32 16.97 13.73
C ALA A 28 10.54 18.27 13.46
N LEU A 29 11.25 19.41 13.24
CA LEU A 29 10.62 20.68 12.89
C LEU A 29 10.00 20.67 11.49
N ALA A 30 10.66 20.04 10.51
CA ALA A 30 10.13 19.88 9.16
C ALA A 30 8.89 18.96 9.14
N ALA A 31 8.87 17.90 9.96
CA ALA A 31 7.70 17.06 10.12
C ALA A 31 6.51 17.79 10.79
N ALA A 32 6.80 18.71 11.70
CA ALA A 32 5.78 19.53 12.37
C ALA A 32 5.19 20.63 11.46
N MET A 33 5.89 21.00 10.38
CA MET A 33 5.45 22.03 9.42
C MET A 33 4.82 21.46 8.15
N SER A 34 4.75 20.13 8.00
CA SER A 34 4.02 19.54 6.87
C SER A 34 2.53 19.80 7.04
N PRO A 35 1.84 20.31 6.00
CA PRO A 35 0.40 20.51 6.09
C PRO A 35 -0.29 19.18 6.43
N PRO A 36 -1.39 19.23 7.17
CA PRO A 36 -2.15 18.02 7.48
C PRO A 36 -2.59 17.35 6.18
N PRO A 37 -2.74 16.01 6.16
CA PRO A 37 -3.34 15.34 5.02
C PRO A 37 -4.73 15.92 4.78
N ARG A 38 -5.11 15.99 3.51
CA ARG A 38 -6.44 16.46 3.13
C ARG A 38 -7.50 15.57 3.78
N GLU A 39 -8.43 16.18 4.49
CA GLU A 39 -9.63 15.49 4.93
C GLU A 39 -10.47 15.10 3.72
N MET A 40 -10.82 13.83 3.62
CA MET A 40 -11.69 13.32 2.58
C MET A 40 -13.06 13.06 3.18
N ASP A 41 -13.98 14.00 2.95
CA ASP A 41 -15.39 13.72 3.11
C ASP A 41 -15.89 13.07 1.82
N ALA A 42 -16.52 11.90 1.94
CA ALA A 42 -17.09 11.19 0.80
C ALA A 42 -18.05 12.03 -0.04
N ALA A 43 -18.68 13.04 0.57
CA ALA A 43 -19.55 14.01 -0.12
C ALA A 43 -18.79 15.13 -0.84
N SER A 44 -17.51 15.39 -0.46
CA SER A 44 -16.69 16.48 -1.01
C SER A 44 -15.79 16.07 -2.15
N LEU A 45 -15.70 14.76 -2.45
CA LEU A 45 -14.94 14.28 -3.59
C LEU A 45 -15.61 14.74 -4.88
N PRO A 46 -14.88 15.35 -5.83
CA PRO A 46 -15.40 15.61 -7.14
C PRO A 46 -15.91 14.27 -7.68
N ARG A 47 -17.21 14.17 -7.96
CA ARG A 47 -17.72 13.05 -8.75
C ARG A 47 -17.02 13.17 -10.10
N ASP A 48 -16.08 12.27 -10.37
CA ASP A 48 -15.52 12.15 -11.70
C ASP A 48 -16.63 11.61 -12.61
N THR A 49 -17.43 12.53 -13.13
CA THR A 49 -18.50 12.26 -14.10
C THR A 49 -17.95 12.21 -15.52
N SER A 50 -16.63 12.37 -15.72
CA SER A 50 -16.02 12.20 -17.02
C SER A 50 -16.28 10.78 -17.51
N VAL A 51 -16.58 10.64 -18.79
CA VAL A 51 -16.63 9.33 -19.49
C VAL A 51 -15.33 8.62 -19.16
N ARG A 52 -15.42 7.50 -18.45
CA ARG A 52 -14.24 6.76 -17.99
C ARG A 52 -13.45 6.28 -19.18
N GLN A 53 -12.34 6.91 -19.44
CA GLN A 53 -11.39 6.41 -20.39
C GLN A 53 -10.69 5.22 -19.74
N LEU A 54 -10.92 4.03 -20.28
CA LEU A 54 -10.20 2.83 -19.86
C LEU A 54 -8.74 2.97 -20.23
N GLY A 55 -7.86 2.64 -19.26
CA GLY A 55 -6.42 2.55 -19.49
C GLY A 55 -6.10 1.38 -20.40
N GLY A 56 -5.10 1.55 -21.26
CA GLY A 56 -4.51 0.45 -22.03
C GLY A 56 -3.53 -0.38 -21.18
N SER A 57 -3.08 -1.48 -21.74
CA SER A 57 -2.04 -2.32 -21.12
C SER A 57 -0.76 -1.52 -20.87
N PHE A 58 -0.10 -1.79 -19.75
CA PHE A 58 1.17 -1.15 -19.39
C PHE A 58 2.05 -2.09 -18.57
N VAL A 59 3.35 -1.78 -18.55
CA VAL A 59 4.33 -2.35 -17.62
C VAL A 59 5.03 -1.18 -16.94
N HIS A 60 5.20 -1.23 -15.63
CA HIS A 60 5.92 -0.21 -14.87
C HIS A 60 6.92 -0.82 -13.91
N GLN A 61 8.18 -0.45 -14.02
CA GLN A 61 9.27 -1.03 -13.23
C GLN A 61 9.51 -0.30 -11.89
N PHE A 62 8.82 0.79 -11.61
CA PHE A 62 8.99 1.62 -10.41
C PHE A 62 10.43 2.08 -10.13
N ALA A 63 11.29 2.05 -11.13
CA ALA A 63 12.69 2.44 -11.00
C ALA A 63 12.87 3.98 -11.12
N GLY A 64 13.61 4.56 -10.19
CA GLY A 64 14.07 5.94 -10.27
C GLY A 64 13.04 6.98 -9.88
N LYS A 65 12.57 7.79 -10.84
CA LYS A 65 11.71 8.94 -10.56
C LYS A 65 10.24 8.57 -10.47
N TYR A 66 9.53 9.29 -9.59
CA TYR A 66 8.09 9.25 -9.52
C TYR A 66 7.45 9.76 -10.82
N ASP A 67 6.64 8.93 -11.44
CA ASP A 67 5.83 9.25 -12.62
C ASP A 67 4.45 9.78 -12.20
N GLU A 68 4.38 11.08 -11.92
CA GLU A 68 3.14 11.75 -11.48
C GLU A 68 2.06 11.82 -12.58
N THR A 69 2.43 11.62 -13.84
CA THR A 69 1.48 11.60 -14.95
C THR A 69 0.59 10.36 -14.89
N ASN A 70 1.18 9.24 -14.51
CA ASN A 70 0.51 7.93 -14.51
C ASN A 70 0.11 7.45 -13.12
N TRP A 71 0.72 7.98 -12.07
CA TRP A 71 0.50 7.53 -10.71
C TRP A 71 0.13 8.68 -9.79
N LEU A 72 -0.59 8.38 -8.71
CA LEU A 72 -0.97 9.30 -7.64
C LEU A 72 -0.52 8.70 -6.32
N LYS A 73 0.31 9.42 -5.57
CA LYS A 73 0.56 9.13 -4.15
C LYS A 73 -0.60 9.68 -3.33
N SER A 74 -1.26 8.83 -2.59
CA SER A 74 -2.36 9.25 -1.71
C SER A 74 -1.86 10.11 -0.56
N ASP A 75 -2.55 11.21 -0.28
CA ASP A 75 -2.25 12.11 0.84
C ASP A 75 -3.56 12.65 1.44
N PHE A 76 -4.29 11.79 2.15
CA PHE A 76 -5.58 12.09 2.76
C PHE A 76 -5.89 11.14 3.92
N TYR A 77 -6.99 11.39 4.63
CA TYR A 77 -7.53 10.48 5.64
C TYR A 77 -9.07 10.53 5.66
N TYR A 78 -9.67 9.46 6.17
CA TYR A 78 -11.11 9.41 6.44
C TYR A 78 -11.36 9.66 7.93
N PRO A 79 -12.01 10.77 8.33
CA PRO A 79 -12.11 11.14 9.74
C PRO A 79 -12.90 10.12 10.58
N ASN A 80 -13.93 9.52 10.00
CA ASN A 80 -14.87 8.61 10.69
C ASN A 80 -14.60 7.12 10.40
N SER A 81 -13.37 6.78 10.05
CA SER A 81 -12.98 5.39 9.76
C SER A 81 -11.76 4.99 10.56
N ASP A 82 -11.58 3.71 10.84
CA ASP A 82 -10.38 3.17 11.48
C ASP A 82 -9.20 3.00 10.51
N HIS A 83 -9.37 3.32 9.22
CA HIS A 83 -8.28 3.34 8.25
C HIS A 83 -7.20 4.34 8.67
N PRO A 84 -5.92 4.07 8.35
CA PRO A 84 -4.82 4.99 8.61
C PRO A 84 -4.98 6.30 7.83
N ALA A 85 -4.15 7.29 8.13
CA ALA A 85 -3.92 8.38 7.20
C ALA A 85 -3.03 7.89 6.08
N TRP A 86 -3.40 8.17 4.83
CA TRP A 86 -2.52 7.98 3.69
C TRP A 86 -1.53 9.15 3.60
N LYS A 87 -0.25 8.85 3.41
CA LYS A 87 0.81 9.86 3.35
C LYS A 87 1.70 9.66 2.12
N ALA A 88 1.71 10.67 1.24
CA ALA A 88 2.57 10.67 0.05
C ALA A 88 4.07 10.47 0.39
N GLY A 89 4.50 10.97 1.55
CA GLY A 89 5.86 10.79 2.06
C GLY A 89 6.22 9.36 2.47
N LEU A 90 5.27 8.43 2.52
CA LEU A 90 5.48 7.01 2.81
C LEU A 90 5.50 6.14 1.52
N VAL A 91 5.51 6.79 0.36
CA VAL A 91 5.63 6.16 -0.96
C VAL A 91 6.96 6.57 -1.58
N HIS A 92 7.93 5.65 -1.61
CA HIS A 92 9.32 5.91 -1.96
C HIS A 92 9.71 5.24 -3.27
N PHE A 93 10.00 6.03 -4.29
CA PHE A 93 10.60 5.55 -5.53
C PHE A 93 12.12 5.47 -5.32
N LYS A 94 12.66 4.27 -5.29
CA LYS A 94 14.09 3.98 -5.17
C LYS A 94 14.71 3.78 -6.55
N ARG A 95 16.02 3.53 -6.60
CA ARG A 95 16.74 3.33 -7.86
C ARG A 95 16.15 2.21 -8.72
N ASP A 96 15.68 1.14 -8.09
CA ASP A 96 15.29 -0.12 -8.71
C ASP A 96 13.91 -0.66 -8.28
N ARG A 97 13.19 0.05 -7.39
CA ARG A 97 11.93 -0.44 -6.82
C ARG A 97 11.07 0.67 -6.22
N LEU A 98 9.82 0.33 -5.97
CA LEU A 98 8.92 1.04 -5.07
C LEU A 98 9.04 0.47 -3.66
N GLU A 99 9.10 1.33 -2.65
CA GLU A 99 8.92 0.97 -1.25
C GLU A 99 7.73 1.71 -0.68
N LEU A 100 6.81 0.98 -0.09
CA LEU A 100 5.72 1.52 0.70
C LEU A 100 6.07 1.35 2.18
N GLU A 101 5.67 2.32 2.99
CA GLU A 101 5.94 2.32 4.41
C GLU A 101 4.65 2.48 5.21
N VAL A 102 4.54 1.80 6.35
CA VAL A 102 3.56 2.05 7.39
C VAL A 102 4.29 2.42 8.66
N ARG A 103 3.82 3.43 9.36
CA ARG A 103 4.43 3.85 10.64
C ARG A 103 3.40 4.32 11.64
N ARG A 104 3.72 4.16 12.92
CA ARG A 104 3.01 4.86 13.98
C ARG A 104 3.35 6.34 13.88
N GLN A 105 2.34 7.14 13.62
CA GLN A 105 2.49 8.59 13.53
C GLN A 105 1.39 9.22 14.38
N LYS A 106 1.79 9.83 15.49
CA LYS A 106 0.87 10.62 16.30
C LYS A 106 0.52 11.89 15.53
N THR A 107 -0.58 11.86 14.80
CA THR A 107 -1.17 13.03 14.15
C THR A 107 -2.39 13.48 14.94
N ALA A 108 -2.87 14.70 14.67
CA ALA A 108 -4.16 15.14 15.22
C ALA A 108 -5.34 14.29 14.73
N TYR A 109 -5.14 13.46 13.70
CA TYR A 109 -6.22 12.78 12.99
C TYR A 109 -6.18 11.26 13.16
N LYS A 110 -4.99 10.64 13.02
CA LYS A 110 -4.81 9.18 13.04
C LYS A 110 -3.53 8.82 13.79
N ALA A 111 -3.56 7.64 14.44
CA ALA A 111 -2.39 7.12 15.17
C ALA A 111 -1.37 6.43 14.26
N ILE A 112 -1.80 6.02 13.06
CA ILE A 112 -1.02 5.27 12.09
C ILE A 112 -1.15 5.95 10.72
N ALA A 113 -0.06 5.96 9.97
CA ALA A 113 -0.02 6.39 8.59
C ALA A 113 0.52 5.27 7.70
N GLY A 114 -0.04 5.12 6.50
CA GLY A 114 0.35 4.14 5.49
C GLY A 114 0.68 4.80 4.15
N GLY A 115 1.42 4.07 3.30
CA GLY A 115 1.72 4.46 1.94
C GLY A 115 0.77 3.81 0.95
N GLU A 116 0.16 4.61 0.08
CA GLU A 116 -0.70 4.14 -1.00
C GLU A 116 -0.34 4.82 -2.32
N LEU A 117 -0.26 4.02 -3.38
CA LEU A 117 -0.02 4.46 -4.74
C LEU A 117 -1.17 3.99 -5.64
N GLN A 118 -1.82 4.92 -6.32
CA GLN A 118 -2.94 4.66 -7.22
C GLN A 118 -2.51 4.86 -8.67
N ARG A 119 -2.84 3.92 -9.56
CA ARG A 119 -2.74 4.14 -10.99
C ARG A 119 -3.83 5.10 -11.45
N ARG A 120 -3.48 6.14 -12.21
CA ARG A 120 -4.47 7.04 -12.81
C ARG A 120 -5.23 6.32 -13.92
N GLY A 121 -6.50 6.66 -14.07
CA GLY A 121 -7.42 6.00 -14.98
C GLY A 121 -8.12 4.80 -14.35
N PHE A 122 -8.94 4.16 -15.14
CA PHE A 122 -9.71 2.96 -14.77
C PHE A 122 -9.30 1.81 -15.67
N TYR A 123 -9.29 0.62 -15.14
CA TYR A 123 -8.89 -0.61 -15.81
C TYR A 123 -10.00 -1.63 -15.63
N HIS A 124 -10.17 -2.46 -16.63
CA HIS A 124 -11.25 -3.44 -16.67
C HIS A 124 -10.67 -4.84 -16.84
N PHE A 125 -11.40 -5.73 -17.49
CA PHE A 125 -10.98 -7.13 -17.70
C PHE A 125 -9.55 -7.23 -18.21
N GLY A 126 -8.82 -8.22 -17.70
CA GLY A 126 -7.42 -8.45 -18.05
C GLY A 126 -6.62 -9.08 -16.93
N ARG A 127 -5.31 -9.17 -17.15
CA ARG A 127 -4.36 -9.71 -16.19
C ARG A 127 -3.65 -8.56 -15.46
N TYR A 128 -3.63 -8.64 -14.13
CA TYR A 128 -2.98 -7.71 -13.21
C TYR A 128 -1.88 -8.43 -12.47
N GLU A 129 -0.65 -7.92 -12.58
CA GLU A 129 0.54 -8.56 -12.03
C GLU A 129 1.35 -7.60 -11.16
N VAL A 130 1.90 -8.13 -10.11
CA VAL A 130 2.89 -7.44 -9.28
C VAL A 130 4.01 -8.39 -8.89
N VAL A 131 5.24 -7.92 -9.01
CA VAL A 131 6.42 -8.57 -8.46
C VAL A 131 6.74 -7.85 -7.15
N MET A 132 6.52 -8.52 -6.02
CA MET A 132 6.63 -7.87 -4.72
C MET A 132 7.11 -8.80 -3.61
N GLN A 133 7.57 -8.18 -2.54
CA GLN A 133 7.84 -8.79 -1.23
C GLN A 133 6.92 -8.12 -0.21
N ALA A 134 6.20 -8.92 0.58
CA ALA A 134 5.27 -8.42 1.58
C ALA A 134 5.97 -7.94 2.85
N ALA A 135 5.39 -6.96 3.54
CA ALA A 135 5.93 -6.43 4.79
C ALA A 135 5.53 -7.31 5.98
N PRO A 136 6.49 -7.76 6.81
CA PRO A 136 6.18 -8.48 8.04
C PRO A 136 5.71 -7.54 9.15
N GLY A 137 5.04 -8.08 10.13
CA GLY A 137 4.59 -7.40 11.34
C GLY A 137 3.09 -7.53 11.55
N SER A 138 2.67 -7.95 12.75
CA SER A 138 1.26 -8.05 13.08
C SER A 138 0.56 -6.70 12.89
N GLY A 139 -0.65 -6.75 12.36
CA GLY A 139 -1.43 -5.56 12.02
C GLY A 139 -1.10 -4.93 10.66
N THR A 140 -0.01 -5.30 9.98
CA THR A 140 0.29 -4.77 8.65
C THR A 140 -0.44 -5.54 7.55
N VAL A 141 -0.83 -4.84 6.48
CA VAL A 141 -1.44 -5.41 5.28
C VAL A 141 -0.75 -4.82 4.06
N SER A 142 -0.12 -5.69 3.26
CA SER A 142 0.45 -5.35 1.96
C SER A 142 -0.49 -5.82 0.87
N ALA A 143 -0.88 -4.96 -0.09
CA ALA A 143 -1.82 -5.36 -1.12
C ALA A 143 -1.58 -4.73 -2.49
N MET A 144 -2.02 -5.48 -3.52
CA MET A 144 -2.38 -5.00 -4.85
C MET A 144 -3.85 -5.32 -5.10
N PHE A 145 -4.63 -4.33 -5.56
CA PHE A 145 -6.05 -4.52 -5.79
C PHE A 145 -6.59 -3.56 -6.84
N THR A 146 -7.74 -3.90 -7.42
CA THR A 146 -8.56 -2.96 -8.18
C THR A 146 -9.71 -2.49 -7.31
N HIS A 147 -10.07 -1.20 -7.41
CA HIS A 147 -11.12 -0.65 -6.56
C HIS A 147 -11.96 0.40 -7.29
N THR A 148 -13.27 0.29 -7.13
CA THR A 148 -14.22 1.35 -7.46
C THR A 148 -15.36 1.37 -6.45
N HIS A 149 -16.04 2.49 -6.33
CA HIS A 149 -17.23 2.63 -5.50
C HIS A 149 -18.04 3.89 -5.86
N LYS A 150 -19.11 4.15 -5.12
CA LYS A 150 -20.08 5.24 -5.37
C LYS A 150 -19.46 6.63 -5.57
N GLN A 151 -18.27 6.91 -5.03
CA GLN A 151 -17.56 8.18 -5.27
C GLN A 151 -17.20 8.36 -6.75
N PHE A 152 -17.02 7.27 -7.48
CA PHE A 152 -16.75 7.28 -8.91
C PHE A 152 -18.02 7.05 -9.76
N GLY A 153 -19.20 7.04 -9.12
CA GLY A 153 -20.47 6.78 -9.79
C GLY A 153 -20.83 5.32 -9.99
N ASP A 154 -20.02 4.38 -9.40
CA ASP A 154 -20.24 2.94 -9.49
C ASP A 154 -20.47 2.31 -8.13
N PRO A 155 -20.99 1.06 -8.11
CA PRO A 155 -20.97 0.26 -6.92
C PRO A 155 -19.52 0.00 -6.45
N HIS A 156 -19.35 -0.40 -5.20
CA HIS A 156 -18.05 -0.86 -4.71
C HIS A 156 -17.77 -2.25 -5.26
N ASP A 157 -16.93 -2.30 -6.29
CA ASP A 157 -16.34 -3.49 -6.87
C ASP A 157 -14.83 -3.49 -6.60
N GLU A 158 -14.26 -4.64 -6.18
CA GLU A 158 -12.87 -4.74 -5.77
C GLU A 158 -12.37 -6.17 -5.99
N ILE A 159 -11.11 -6.35 -6.37
CA ILE A 159 -10.43 -7.65 -6.46
C ILE A 159 -9.06 -7.51 -5.82
N ASP A 160 -8.75 -8.39 -4.85
CA ASP A 160 -7.63 -8.24 -3.95
C ASP A 160 -6.60 -9.36 -4.07
N ILE A 161 -5.34 -8.98 -3.92
CA ILE A 161 -4.22 -9.79 -3.46
C ILE A 161 -3.68 -9.12 -2.20
N GLU A 162 -3.82 -9.79 -1.06
CA GLU A 162 -3.43 -9.23 0.24
C GLU A 162 -2.52 -10.17 1.02
N PHE A 163 -1.62 -9.57 1.81
CA PHE A 163 -0.71 -10.27 2.72
C PHE A 163 -0.85 -9.67 4.10
N LEU A 164 -1.30 -10.49 5.05
CA LEU A 164 -1.42 -10.10 6.44
C LEU A 164 -0.09 -10.35 7.15
N GLY A 165 0.57 -9.32 7.61
CA GLY A 165 1.91 -9.41 8.18
C GLY A 165 2.05 -10.31 9.41
N LYS A 166 0.94 -10.73 10.02
CA LYS A 166 0.90 -11.72 11.10
C LYS A 166 1.15 -13.16 10.61
N ASP A 167 0.88 -13.45 9.33
CA ASP A 167 1.08 -14.78 8.72
C ASP A 167 1.30 -14.64 7.21
N LEU A 168 2.56 -14.55 6.81
CA LEU A 168 2.99 -14.36 5.43
C LEU A 168 3.25 -15.69 4.69
N THR A 169 2.86 -16.82 5.28
CA THR A 169 2.86 -18.13 4.62
C THR A 169 1.62 -18.35 3.76
N ARG A 170 0.70 -17.39 3.76
CA ARG A 170 -0.56 -17.42 3.01
C ARG A 170 -0.82 -16.09 2.31
N MET A 171 -1.38 -16.16 1.12
CA MET A 171 -2.00 -15.03 0.41
C MET A 171 -3.49 -15.01 0.72
N HIS A 172 -4.06 -13.86 0.99
CA HIS A 172 -5.49 -13.65 1.09
C HIS A 172 -6.00 -13.15 -0.25
N ALA A 173 -6.80 -13.98 -0.94
CA ALA A 173 -7.54 -13.60 -2.14
C ALA A 173 -8.97 -13.27 -1.74
N ASN A 174 -9.47 -12.15 -2.24
CA ASN A 174 -10.75 -11.61 -1.88
C ASN A 174 -11.35 -10.79 -3.03
N TYR A 175 -12.66 -10.56 -3.04
CA TYR A 175 -13.28 -9.62 -3.94
C TYR A 175 -14.61 -9.11 -3.40
N PHE A 176 -15.05 -7.94 -3.89
CA PHE A 176 -16.33 -7.32 -3.57
C PHE A 176 -17.12 -7.07 -4.85
N THR A 177 -18.42 -7.29 -4.80
CA THR A 177 -19.37 -6.90 -5.83
C THR A 177 -20.51 -6.14 -5.19
N ASP A 178 -20.77 -4.92 -5.65
CA ASP A 178 -21.78 -4.01 -5.10
C ASP A 178 -21.67 -3.85 -3.57
N GLY A 179 -20.44 -3.71 -3.06
CA GLY A 179 -20.13 -3.52 -1.65
C GLY A 179 -20.26 -4.74 -0.77
N LYS A 180 -20.52 -5.91 -1.35
CA LYS A 180 -20.58 -7.18 -0.63
C LYS A 180 -19.29 -7.97 -0.85
N GLN A 181 -18.66 -8.36 0.24
CA GLN A 181 -17.50 -9.24 0.21
C GLN A 181 -17.88 -10.64 -0.25
N HIS A 182 -17.07 -11.19 -1.13
CA HIS A 182 -17.24 -12.54 -1.66
C HIS A 182 -15.91 -13.29 -1.73
N GLY A 183 -15.95 -14.61 -1.66
CA GLY A 183 -14.84 -15.48 -2.01
C GLY A 183 -13.57 -15.31 -1.18
N SER A 184 -13.62 -14.70 0.01
CA SER A 184 -12.48 -14.56 0.92
C SER A 184 -11.83 -15.91 1.22
N ILE A 185 -10.61 -16.12 0.73
CA ILE A 185 -9.86 -17.38 0.89
C ILE A 185 -8.39 -17.13 1.22
N TYR A 186 -7.84 -17.93 2.14
CA TYR A 186 -6.42 -17.96 2.45
C TYR A 186 -5.73 -19.09 1.67
N ILE A 187 -4.84 -18.74 0.78
CA ILE A 187 -4.12 -19.64 -0.12
C ILE A 187 -2.73 -19.90 0.44
N PRO A 188 -2.40 -21.16 0.83
CA PRO A 188 -1.05 -21.50 1.28
C PRO A 188 -0.02 -21.30 0.17
N LEU A 189 1.10 -20.63 0.49
CA LEU A 189 2.15 -20.31 -0.48
C LEU A 189 3.25 -21.38 -0.54
N GLY A 190 3.51 -22.07 0.55
CA GLY A 190 4.67 -22.97 0.69
C GLY A 190 5.99 -22.23 0.99
N PHE A 191 5.92 -20.90 1.14
CA PHE A 191 7.04 -20.02 1.53
C PHE A 191 6.53 -18.84 2.36
N ASP A 192 7.44 -18.05 2.92
CA ASP A 192 7.14 -16.79 3.61
C ASP A 192 7.33 -15.61 2.64
N ALA A 193 6.25 -14.91 2.28
CA ALA A 193 6.24 -13.81 1.31
C ALA A 193 7.07 -12.59 1.75
N SER A 194 7.56 -12.54 3.00
CA SER A 194 8.48 -11.50 3.46
C SER A 194 9.96 -11.83 3.21
N LYS A 195 10.29 -13.03 2.76
CA LYS A 195 11.70 -13.47 2.63
C LYS A 195 12.26 -13.30 1.23
N GLN A 196 11.39 -13.39 0.22
CA GLN A 196 11.80 -13.33 -1.18
C GLN A 196 10.75 -12.58 -1.99
N ILE A 197 11.16 -12.10 -3.15
CA ILE A 197 10.30 -11.49 -4.14
C ILE A 197 9.65 -12.60 -4.96
N HIS A 198 8.33 -12.53 -5.15
CA HIS A 198 7.54 -13.43 -5.97
C HIS A 198 6.61 -12.66 -6.90
N LEU A 199 6.14 -13.31 -7.96
CA LEU A 199 5.12 -12.79 -8.86
C LEU A 199 3.74 -13.21 -8.33
N TYR A 200 2.87 -12.24 -8.15
CA TYR A 200 1.47 -12.45 -7.81
C TYR A 200 0.60 -11.82 -8.89
N ALA A 201 -0.47 -12.51 -9.27
CA ALA A 201 -1.37 -11.98 -10.28
C ALA A 201 -2.81 -12.43 -10.05
N PHE A 202 -3.74 -11.66 -10.62
CA PHE A 202 -5.06 -12.14 -10.91
C PHE A 202 -5.42 -11.83 -12.36
N GLU A 203 -6.19 -12.74 -12.97
CA GLU A 203 -6.88 -12.50 -14.22
C GLU A 203 -8.36 -12.31 -13.93
N TRP A 204 -8.90 -11.26 -14.49
CA TRP A 204 -10.29 -10.86 -14.31
C TRP A 204 -10.99 -10.89 -15.67
N ASP A 205 -11.95 -11.78 -15.80
CA ASP A 205 -12.84 -11.92 -16.94
C ASP A 205 -14.30 -11.66 -16.51
N PRO A 206 -15.25 -11.45 -17.43
CA PRO A 206 -16.66 -11.27 -17.08
C PRO A 206 -17.25 -12.39 -16.23
N ASP A 207 -16.75 -13.62 -16.42
CA ASP A 207 -17.32 -14.84 -15.86
C ASP A 207 -16.45 -15.51 -14.79
N GLU A 208 -15.20 -15.06 -14.58
CA GLU A 208 -14.35 -15.63 -13.54
C GLU A 208 -13.21 -14.70 -13.12
N ILE A 209 -12.66 -14.96 -11.93
CA ILE A 209 -11.40 -14.40 -11.46
C ILE A 209 -10.47 -15.57 -11.15
N ARG A 210 -9.24 -15.51 -11.68
CA ARG A 210 -8.20 -16.52 -11.46
C ARG A 210 -7.01 -15.89 -10.77
N TRP A 211 -6.56 -16.43 -9.64
CA TRP A 211 -5.36 -15.96 -8.92
C TRP A 211 -4.17 -16.87 -9.19
N TYR A 212 -2.99 -16.26 -9.30
CA TYR A 212 -1.74 -16.93 -9.63
C TYR A 212 -0.62 -16.53 -8.67
N VAL A 213 0.28 -17.46 -8.38
CA VAL A 213 1.54 -17.25 -7.67
C VAL A 213 2.65 -17.90 -8.50
N ASP A 214 3.66 -17.11 -8.89
CA ASP A 214 4.75 -17.54 -9.79
C ASP A 214 4.21 -18.26 -11.05
N ASP A 215 3.24 -17.64 -11.71
CA ASP A 215 2.49 -18.13 -12.89
C ASP A 215 1.70 -19.44 -12.70
N ARG A 216 1.62 -19.94 -11.48
CA ARG A 216 0.81 -21.13 -11.17
C ARG A 216 -0.58 -20.69 -10.72
N LEU A 217 -1.63 -21.19 -11.38
CA LEU A 217 -3.01 -21.01 -10.95
C LEU A 217 -3.21 -21.60 -9.55
N VAL A 218 -3.67 -20.80 -8.61
CA VAL A 218 -3.86 -21.19 -7.19
C VAL A 218 -5.31 -21.13 -6.74
N HIS A 219 -6.15 -20.33 -7.40
CA HIS A 219 -7.58 -20.21 -7.08
C HIS A 219 -8.38 -19.68 -8.27
N THR A 220 -9.68 -20.06 -8.35
CA THR A 220 -10.64 -19.54 -9.32
C THR A 220 -11.98 -19.28 -8.61
N ALA A 221 -12.52 -18.07 -8.77
CA ALA A 221 -13.90 -17.73 -8.40
C ALA A 221 -14.79 -17.67 -9.64
N ARG A 222 -16.02 -18.14 -9.54
CA ARG A 222 -17.01 -18.20 -10.63
C ARG A 222 -18.37 -17.65 -10.20
N PRO A 223 -19.23 -17.23 -11.16
CA PRO A 223 -20.57 -16.73 -10.88
C PRO A 223 -21.48 -17.74 -10.16
N SER A 224 -21.20 -19.03 -10.29
CA SER A 224 -21.90 -20.09 -9.54
C SER A 224 -21.72 -19.97 -8.03
N ASP A 225 -20.61 -19.37 -7.61
CA ASP A 225 -20.28 -19.16 -6.21
C ASP A 225 -20.83 -17.82 -5.74
N PHE A 226 -20.41 -16.73 -6.40
CA PHE A 226 -20.86 -15.36 -6.14
C PHE A 226 -20.70 -14.49 -7.40
N PRO A 227 -21.44 -13.37 -7.55
CA PRO A 227 -21.31 -12.47 -8.69
C PRO A 227 -19.88 -11.95 -8.86
N ILE A 228 -19.39 -11.95 -10.09
CA ILE A 228 -18.07 -11.38 -10.43
C ILE A 228 -18.19 -9.86 -10.59
N PRO A 229 -17.22 -9.05 -10.13
CA PRO A 229 -17.15 -7.62 -10.38
C PRO A 229 -17.27 -7.27 -11.86
N GLN A 230 -18.03 -6.24 -12.20
CA GLN A 230 -18.25 -5.81 -13.57
C GLN A 230 -17.85 -4.36 -13.82
N ALA A 231 -17.62 -3.56 -12.78
CA ALA A 231 -17.29 -2.14 -12.93
C ALA A 231 -15.78 -1.92 -13.04
N PRO A 232 -15.30 -1.12 -14.02
CA PRO A 232 -13.87 -0.78 -14.11
C PRO A 232 -13.36 -0.10 -12.84
N GLY A 233 -12.22 -0.55 -12.31
CA GLY A 233 -11.62 -0.05 -11.09
C GLY A 233 -10.28 0.65 -11.32
N ARG A 234 -9.79 1.36 -10.30
CA ARG A 234 -8.42 1.85 -10.23
C ARG A 234 -7.51 0.75 -9.69
N LEU A 235 -6.34 0.59 -10.30
CA LEU A 235 -5.30 -0.25 -9.72
C LEU A 235 -4.62 0.50 -8.58
N MET A 236 -4.52 -0.15 -7.43
CA MET A 236 -3.94 0.39 -6.21
C MET A 236 -2.89 -0.55 -5.62
N LEU A 237 -1.86 0.04 -5.04
CA LEU A 237 -0.84 -0.63 -4.24
C LEU A 237 -0.80 0.04 -2.88
N HIS A 238 -0.91 -0.71 -1.80
CA HIS A 238 -0.81 -0.11 -0.48
C HIS A 238 -0.06 -0.98 0.54
N LEU A 239 0.49 -0.29 1.55
CA LEU A 239 0.91 -0.86 2.81
C LEU A 239 0.26 -0.05 3.92
N TRP A 240 -0.56 -0.71 4.73
CA TRP A 240 -1.33 -0.08 5.78
C TRP A 240 -1.41 -0.93 7.04
N SER A 241 -2.06 -0.43 8.06
CA SER A 241 -2.36 -1.18 9.27
C SER A 241 -3.86 -1.30 9.44
N GLY A 242 -4.33 -2.49 9.72
CA GLY A 242 -5.74 -2.74 10.07
C GLY A 242 -6.18 -1.87 11.26
N GLY A 243 -7.43 -1.45 11.25
CA GLY A 243 -8.06 -0.70 12.34
C GLY A 243 -8.38 -1.59 13.54
N ARG A 244 -8.93 -0.97 14.60
CA ARG A 244 -9.30 -1.70 15.83
C ARG A 244 -10.39 -2.76 15.62
N ASP A 245 -11.27 -2.53 14.68
CA ASP A 245 -12.31 -3.46 14.25
C ASP A 245 -11.77 -4.61 13.38
N GLN A 246 -10.54 -4.50 12.87
CA GLN A 246 -9.89 -5.45 11.99
C GLN A 246 -8.77 -6.27 12.67
N VAL A 247 -8.58 -6.12 13.99
CA VAL A 247 -7.54 -6.84 14.75
C VAL A 247 -7.64 -8.35 14.61
N SER A 248 -8.84 -8.91 14.60
CA SER A 248 -9.05 -10.34 14.38
C SER A 248 -8.52 -10.81 13.02
N TRP A 249 -8.64 -9.97 11.99
CA TRP A 249 -8.21 -10.23 10.63
C TRP A 249 -6.73 -9.88 10.41
N ALA A 250 -6.31 -8.64 10.67
CA ALA A 250 -4.95 -8.18 10.39
C ALA A 250 -3.93 -8.49 11.50
N GLY A 251 -4.40 -8.70 12.73
CA GLY A 251 -3.57 -8.78 13.94
C GLY A 251 -3.44 -7.43 14.65
N GLU A 252 -2.92 -7.47 15.88
CA GLU A 252 -2.61 -6.25 16.64
C GLU A 252 -1.47 -5.48 15.96
N PRO A 253 -1.59 -4.15 15.77
CA PRO A 253 -0.51 -3.32 15.25
C PRO A 253 0.69 -3.29 16.20
N THR A 254 1.83 -3.74 15.74
CA THR A 254 3.11 -3.77 16.49
C THR A 254 3.96 -2.52 16.27
#